data_dbf0eed42677698cd269b1ff13ea2c53
#
_entry.id   dbf0eed42677698cd269b1ff13ea2c53
#
_cell.length_a   1.000
_cell.length_b   1.000
_cell.length_c   1.000
_cell.angle_alpha   90.00
_cell.angle_beta   90.00
_cell.angle_gamma   90.00
#
_symmetry.space_group_name_H-M   'P 1'
#
loop_
_entity.id
_entity.type
_entity.pdbx_description
1 polymer ?
#
loop_
_entity_poly.entity_id
_entity_poly.type
_entity_poly.pdbx_seq_one_letter_code
_entity_poly.pdbx_strand_id
1 'polypeptide(L)'
;MKSLKTQLELIALVWAFVLPFTASAATTSYLSSADQKQLLSTETALWQQPLNKELPLLQLKAEQQFQQMDGFGYTLTGGSAMHLMGLTLENRNALLQELFGAQGLAVSYLRISIGASDLDPEPFSYNDLAEGQQDPELKKFSIKRDEKYLIPVLKQILAINPKIKLLGSPWSPPAWMKSNNSTIGGELLEQHFGSYALYFVKYIQAMQQQGIHLDAVTVQNEPLHPGNNPSLLMHAWDQANFIKNHLGPAFKKAGLDTKIIIYDHNTDHVEYPIAVLNDKEAKPYIDGSAFHLYNGSIEELDKLKQAHPDKNIYFTEQWVGANSDFNDSLMWHIEHLIIGAPRHWARNVLQWNLSSDAKLQPHTKGGCSLCLGALTIEGQQVKRNVAYYIIAHATKVVPQGSVRIDSVSTQDIRHVAYLRPDGRYALIVQNITQESKGFNLQLKGALQPYSVQLPPRTVLSLVL
;
A
#
# COMPACT_ATOMS: atom_id res chain seq x y z
N MET A 1 11.74 -82.25 -38.90
CA MET A 1 11.81 -81.04 -39.70
C MET A 1 11.02 -79.94 -38.99
N LYS A 2 11.64 -79.14 -38.12
CA LYS A 2 11.05 -78.00 -37.50
C LYS A 2 12.08 -76.90 -37.52
N SER A 3 11.80 -75.79 -38.24
CA SER A 3 12.62 -74.64 -38.39
C SER A 3 12.57 -73.75 -37.13
N LEU A 4 13.72 -73.47 -36.52
CA LEU A 4 13.88 -72.44 -35.50
C LEU A 4 14.05 -71.10 -36.21
N LYS A 5 13.12 -70.14 -35.91
CA LYS A 5 13.28 -68.73 -36.22
C LYS A 5 13.87 -68.05 -35.00
N THR A 6 15.08 -67.51 -35.16
CA THR A 6 15.74 -66.67 -34.18
C THR A 6 15.21 -65.25 -34.31
N GLN A 7 14.59 -64.72 -33.26
CA GLN A 7 14.27 -63.28 -33.15
C GLN A 7 15.46 -62.56 -32.52
N LEU A 8 16.05 -61.63 -33.27
CA LEU A 8 16.95 -60.62 -32.72
C LEU A 8 16.10 -59.45 -32.19
N GLU A 9 16.10 -59.21 -30.89
CA GLU A 9 15.58 -58.00 -30.29
C GLU A 9 16.69 -56.93 -30.35
N LEU A 10 16.44 -55.87 -31.11
CA LEU A 10 17.22 -54.62 -31.08
C LEU A 10 16.80 -53.79 -29.90
N ILE A 11 17.60 -53.71 -28.84
CA ILE A 11 17.44 -52.75 -27.76
C ILE A 11 18.02 -51.42 -28.25
N ALA A 12 17.14 -50.47 -28.62
CA ALA A 12 17.50 -49.08 -28.90
C ALA A 12 17.66 -48.34 -27.57
N LEU A 13 18.91 -48.08 -27.14
CA LEU A 13 19.24 -47.19 -26.04
C LEU A 13 18.97 -45.77 -26.49
N VAL A 14 17.83 -45.18 -26.05
CA VAL A 14 17.55 -43.74 -26.19
C VAL A 14 18.35 -43.00 -25.12
N TRP A 15 19.49 -42.41 -25.48
CA TRP A 15 20.18 -41.43 -24.67
C TRP A 15 19.38 -40.12 -24.71
N ALA A 16 18.57 -39.85 -23.65
CA ALA A 16 17.99 -38.52 -23.42
C ALA A 16 19.13 -37.59 -23.03
N PHE A 17 19.62 -36.81 -23.96
CA PHE A 17 20.46 -35.65 -23.69
C PHE A 17 19.59 -34.64 -22.92
N VAL A 18 19.68 -34.65 -21.61
CA VAL A 18 19.25 -33.53 -20.79
C VAL A 18 20.25 -32.40 -21.03
N LEU A 19 19.98 -31.55 -22.00
CA LEU A 19 20.68 -30.27 -22.15
C LEU A 19 20.35 -29.47 -20.89
N PRO A 20 21.36 -28.99 -20.15
CA PRO A 20 21.06 -28.04 -19.07
C PRO A 20 20.50 -26.79 -19.74
N PHE A 21 19.19 -26.53 -19.50
CA PHE A 21 18.60 -25.25 -19.79
C PHE A 21 19.28 -24.25 -18.85
N THR A 22 20.36 -23.63 -19.29
CA THR A 22 20.84 -22.38 -18.72
C THR A 22 19.89 -21.27 -19.21
N ALA A 23 18.68 -21.25 -18.67
CA ALA A 23 17.87 -20.08 -18.77
C ALA A 23 18.59 -19.00 -17.94
N SER A 24 19.39 -18.18 -18.60
CA SER A 24 19.72 -16.86 -18.08
C SER A 24 18.39 -16.15 -17.90
N ALA A 25 17.80 -16.23 -16.70
CA ALA A 25 16.61 -15.49 -16.37
C ALA A 25 16.94 -14.02 -16.62
N ALA A 26 16.27 -13.41 -17.59
CA ALA A 26 16.49 -12.01 -17.92
C ALA A 26 16.24 -11.19 -16.66
N THR A 27 17.29 -10.65 -16.08
CA THR A 27 17.23 -9.83 -14.88
C THR A 27 16.66 -8.48 -15.27
N THR A 28 15.52 -8.11 -14.70
CA THR A 28 14.96 -6.77 -14.86
C THR A 28 15.39 -5.92 -13.66
N SER A 29 15.98 -4.76 -13.93
CA SER A 29 16.43 -3.83 -12.89
C SER A 29 15.89 -2.43 -13.11
N TYR A 30 15.67 -1.72 -12.00
CA TYR A 30 15.26 -0.31 -11.98
C TYR A 30 16.14 0.41 -10.97
N LEU A 31 16.87 1.43 -11.42
CA LEU A 31 17.76 2.25 -10.60
C LEU A 31 17.23 3.67 -10.50
N SER A 32 17.22 4.23 -9.28
CA SER A 32 17.04 5.64 -9.06
C SER A 32 18.15 6.18 -8.15
N SER A 33 18.65 7.37 -8.48
CA SER A 33 19.65 8.09 -7.69
C SER A 33 19.04 9.32 -7.04
N ALA A 34 19.53 9.64 -5.85
CA ALA A 34 19.10 10.79 -5.09
C ALA A 34 19.32 12.13 -5.83
N ASP A 35 20.35 12.23 -6.67
CA ASP A 35 20.65 13.40 -7.52
C ASP A 35 19.77 13.48 -8.79
N GLN A 36 18.79 12.61 -8.93
CA GLN A 36 17.81 12.54 -10.02
C GLN A 36 18.42 12.27 -11.43
N LYS A 37 19.71 11.93 -11.53
CA LYS A 37 20.30 11.57 -12.83
C LYS A 37 19.79 10.23 -13.36
N GLN A 38 19.38 9.36 -12.44
CA GLN A 38 18.75 8.08 -12.72
C GLN A 38 17.37 8.07 -12.08
N LEU A 39 16.32 7.84 -12.84
CA LEU A 39 14.94 7.73 -12.37
C LEU A 39 14.28 6.52 -13.01
N LEU A 40 14.28 5.38 -12.31
CA LEU A 40 13.83 4.08 -12.79
C LEU A 40 14.54 3.62 -14.06
N SER A 41 15.81 4.00 -14.21
CA SER A 41 16.61 3.56 -15.37
C SER A 41 16.82 2.06 -15.33
N THR A 42 16.76 1.43 -16.49
CA THR A 42 17.06 0.00 -16.64
C THR A 42 18.56 -0.17 -16.89
N GLU A 43 19.27 -0.70 -15.89
CA GLU A 43 20.72 -0.85 -15.95
C GLU A 43 21.10 -2.34 -16.01
N THR A 44 21.77 -2.74 -17.08
CA THR A 44 22.40 -4.07 -17.21
C THR A 44 23.83 -4.11 -16.68
N ALA A 45 24.47 -2.94 -16.55
CA ALA A 45 25.89 -2.81 -16.23
C ALA A 45 26.25 -2.96 -14.74
N LEU A 46 25.26 -3.09 -13.85
CA LEU A 46 25.48 -3.24 -12.40
C LEU A 46 26.04 -4.62 -12.00
N TRP A 47 25.96 -5.59 -12.90
CA TRP A 47 26.44 -6.96 -12.68
C TRP A 47 27.90 -7.05 -13.06
N GLN A 48 28.77 -7.18 -12.08
CA GLN A 48 30.21 -7.28 -12.30
C GLN A 48 30.68 -8.72 -12.20
N GLN A 49 31.54 -9.10 -13.15
CA GLN A 49 32.35 -10.31 -13.14
C GLN A 49 33.83 -9.89 -13.25
N PRO A 50 34.77 -10.48 -12.53
CA PRO A 50 34.62 -11.61 -11.59
C PRO A 50 34.12 -11.22 -10.21
N LEU A 51 33.67 -12.24 -9.45
CA LEU A 51 33.24 -12.12 -8.06
C LEU A 51 34.29 -11.42 -7.18
N ASN A 52 33.92 -10.34 -6.52
CA ASN A 52 34.76 -9.72 -5.50
C ASN A 52 34.47 -10.37 -4.14
N LYS A 53 35.39 -11.25 -3.69
CA LYS A 53 35.23 -12.01 -2.44
C LYS A 53 35.27 -11.16 -1.16
N GLU A 54 35.71 -9.92 -1.24
CA GLU A 54 35.76 -8.99 -0.09
C GLU A 54 34.40 -8.34 0.20
N LEU A 55 33.46 -8.37 -0.76
CA LEU A 55 32.15 -7.78 -0.59
C LEU A 55 31.24 -8.65 0.29
N PRO A 56 30.38 -8.04 1.11
CA PRO A 56 29.44 -8.77 1.93
C PRO A 56 28.48 -9.61 1.08
N LEU A 57 28.13 -10.80 1.57
CA LEU A 57 27.21 -11.71 0.90
C LEU A 57 25.77 -11.44 1.34
N LEU A 58 24.92 -11.05 0.39
CA LEU A 58 23.47 -10.98 0.55
C LEU A 58 22.89 -12.31 0.08
N GLN A 59 22.47 -13.14 1.03
CA GLN A 59 21.87 -14.45 0.76
C GLN A 59 20.36 -14.39 0.92
N LEU A 60 19.63 -14.81 -0.11
CA LEU A 60 18.17 -14.94 -0.08
C LEU A 60 17.79 -16.34 0.41
N LYS A 61 16.96 -16.42 1.47
CA LYS A 61 16.54 -17.68 2.11
C LYS A 61 15.04 -17.90 1.90
N ALA A 62 14.68 -18.45 0.74
CA ALA A 62 13.28 -18.65 0.35
C ALA A 62 12.52 -19.66 1.24
N GLU A 63 13.23 -20.48 2.01
CA GLU A 63 12.66 -21.41 2.99
C GLU A 63 12.14 -20.71 4.24
N GLN A 64 12.60 -19.49 4.53
CA GLN A 64 12.14 -18.67 5.64
C GLN A 64 11.19 -17.60 5.11
N GLN A 65 9.90 -17.92 5.14
CA GLN A 65 8.83 -17.08 4.64
C GLN A 65 8.12 -16.36 5.78
N PHE A 66 7.65 -15.14 5.47
CA PHE A 66 6.93 -14.28 6.40
C PHE A 66 5.55 -13.91 5.82
N GLN A 67 5.13 -12.65 5.94
CA GLN A 67 3.84 -12.22 5.44
C GLN A 67 3.78 -12.16 3.90
N GLN A 68 2.59 -12.38 3.39
CA GLN A 68 2.26 -12.13 2.00
C GLN A 68 1.94 -10.64 1.81
N MET A 69 2.42 -10.05 0.70
CA MET A 69 2.16 -8.66 0.35
C MET A 69 0.80 -8.53 -0.35
N ASP A 70 -0.01 -7.60 0.16
CA ASP A 70 -1.30 -7.22 -0.46
C ASP A 70 -1.12 -6.17 -1.55
N GLY A 71 -0.06 -5.36 -1.48
CA GLY A 71 0.28 -4.41 -2.53
C GLY A 71 0.91 -3.10 -2.04
N PHE A 72 1.15 -2.22 -3.02
CA PHE A 72 1.71 -0.88 -2.81
C PHE A 72 0.92 0.13 -3.61
N GLY A 73 0.84 1.37 -3.11
CA GLY A 73 0.10 2.40 -3.83
C GLY A 73 -0.09 3.72 -3.09
N TYR A 74 -1.27 4.30 -3.23
CA TYR A 74 -1.57 5.67 -2.81
C TYR A 74 -2.99 5.79 -2.25
N THR A 75 -3.26 6.94 -1.61
CA THR A 75 -4.64 7.36 -1.39
C THR A 75 -5.16 8.11 -2.63
N LEU A 76 -6.24 7.61 -3.21
CA LEU A 76 -7.03 8.30 -4.22
C LEU A 76 -8.05 9.18 -3.47
N THR A 77 -7.62 10.38 -3.10
CA THR A 77 -8.48 11.38 -2.45
C THR A 77 -9.52 11.94 -3.42
N GLY A 78 -10.56 12.60 -2.91
CA GLY A 78 -11.52 13.31 -3.76
C GLY A 78 -10.84 14.33 -4.67
N GLY A 79 -9.84 15.08 -4.15
CA GLY A 79 -9.02 16.00 -4.93
C GLY A 79 -8.23 15.30 -6.03
N SER A 80 -7.62 14.15 -5.74
CA SER A 80 -6.93 13.35 -6.76
C SER A 80 -7.88 12.88 -7.86
N ALA A 81 -9.08 12.43 -7.50
CA ALA A 81 -10.10 12.04 -8.46
C ALA A 81 -10.55 13.22 -9.33
N MET A 82 -10.69 14.43 -8.75
CA MET A 82 -11.01 15.66 -9.49
C MET A 82 -9.93 15.99 -10.54
N HIS A 83 -8.64 15.92 -10.16
CA HIS A 83 -7.53 16.19 -11.08
C HIS A 83 -7.54 15.21 -12.26
N LEU A 84 -7.71 13.91 -11.98
CA LEU A 84 -7.77 12.88 -13.02
C LEU A 84 -8.96 13.12 -13.96
N MET A 85 -10.14 13.46 -13.42
CA MET A 85 -11.31 13.76 -14.23
C MET A 85 -11.19 15.07 -15.01
N GLY A 86 -10.34 16.00 -14.60
CA GLY A 86 -10.01 17.23 -15.31
C GLY A 86 -9.14 17.04 -16.56
N LEU A 87 -8.47 15.89 -16.70
CA LEU A 87 -7.73 15.52 -17.90
C LEU A 87 -8.69 15.16 -19.03
N THR A 88 -8.26 15.37 -20.28
CA THR A 88 -8.96 14.80 -21.45
C THR A 88 -9.05 13.28 -21.30
N LEU A 89 -10.01 12.65 -21.95
CA LEU A 89 -10.16 11.20 -21.89
C LEU A 89 -8.89 10.47 -22.35
N GLU A 90 -8.23 10.98 -23.39
CA GLU A 90 -6.98 10.42 -23.92
C GLU A 90 -5.86 10.50 -22.89
N ASN A 91 -5.58 11.71 -22.35
CA ASN A 91 -4.51 11.92 -21.36
C ASN A 91 -4.78 11.13 -20.07
N ARG A 92 -6.04 11.10 -19.61
CA ARG A 92 -6.43 10.31 -18.45
C ARG A 92 -6.22 8.81 -18.68
N ASN A 93 -6.67 8.27 -19.80
CA ASN A 93 -6.48 6.86 -20.12
C ASN A 93 -4.99 6.50 -20.19
N ALA A 94 -4.16 7.32 -20.83
CA ALA A 94 -2.72 7.11 -20.90
C ALA A 94 -2.09 7.09 -19.48
N LEU A 95 -2.46 8.06 -18.63
CA LEU A 95 -1.97 8.14 -17.26
C LEU A 95 -2.45 6.97 -16.39
N LEU A 96 -3.71 6.58 -16.50
CA LEU A 96 -4.22 5.42 -15.74
C LEU A 96 -3.57 4.11 -16.20
N GLN A 97 -3.28 3.93 -17.48
CA GLN A 97 -2.50 2.80 -17.98
C GLN A 97 -1.06 2.83 -17.47
N GLU A 98 -0.43 4.00 -17.39
CA GLU A 98 0.90 4.16 -16.79
C GLU A 98 0.92 3.76 -15.30
N LEU A 99 -0.08 4.17 -14.53
CA LEU A 99 -0.13 3.92 -13.09
C LEU A 99 -0.56 2.48 -12.75
N PHE A 100 -1.61 1.98 -13.39
CA PHE A 100 -2.31 0.75 -12.98
C PHE A 100 -2.14 -0.41 -13.95
N GLY A 101 -1.70 -0.15 -15.18
CA GLY A 101 -1.47 -1.18 -16.19
C GLY A 101 -0.27 -2.07 -15.87
N ALA A 102 -0.33 -3.34 -16.29
CA ALA A 102 0.71 -4.34 -16.02
C ALA A 102 2.08 -3.97 -16.62
N GLN A 103 2.13 -3.17 -17.68
CA GLN A 103 3.36 -2.67 -18.30
C GLN A 103 3.82 -1.33 -17.70
N GLY A 104 2.96 -0.66 -16.94
CA GLY A 104 3.23 0.58 -16.23
C GLY A 104 3.86 0.35 -14.86
N LEU A 105 3.38 1.09 -13.85
CA LEU A 105 3.78 0.88 -12.46
C LEU A 105 3.12 -0.35 -11.84
N ALA A 106 1.96 -0.77 -12.33
CA ALA A 106 1.17 -1.86 -11.78
C ALA A 106 0.79 -1.62 -10.30
N VAL A 107 0.41 -0.38 -9.95
CA VAL A 107 -0.11 -0.05 -8.61
C VAL A 107 -1.23 -1.04 -8.26
N SER A 108 -1.13 -1.64 -7.07
CA SER A 108 -1.95 -2.78 -6.71
C SER A 108 -2.82 -2.56 -5.46
N TYR A 109 -2.69 -1.40 -4.81
CA TYR A 109 -3.47 -1.04 -3.63
C TYR A 109 -3.83 0.44 -3.63
N LEU A 110 -5.09 0.76 -3.37
CA LEU A 110 -5.55 2.14 -3.17
C LEU A 110 -6.30 2.27 -1.86
N ARG A 111 -6.08 3.40 -1.19
CA ARG A 111 -6.94 3.89 -0.12
C ARG A 111 -7.86 4.96 -0.68
N ILE A 112 -9.09 5.02 -0.23
CA ILE A 112 -10.09 6.03 -0.58
C ILE A 112 -10.73 6.57 0.69
N SER A 113 -11.17 7.83 0.69
CA SER A 113 -11.90 8.38 1.82
C SER A 113 -13.37 7.93 1.80
N ILE A 114 -13.93 7.71 2.98
CA ILE A 114 -15.38 7.53 3.20
C ILE A 114 -15.96 8.87 3.66
N GLY A 115 -16.57 9.60 2.75
CA GLY A 115 -16.80 11.03 2.87
C GLY A 115 -15.56 11.82 2.46
N ALA A 116 -15.46 13.08 2.90
CA ALA A 116 -14.29 13.90 2.62
C ALA A 116 -13.08 13.46 3.42
N SER A 117 -11.90 13.59 2.79
CA SER A 117 -10.62 13.77 3.48
C SER A 117 -10.29 15.27 3.61
N ASP A 118 -9.18 15.59 4.20
CA ASP A 118 -8.65 16.96 4.23
C ASP A 118 -8.14 17.46 2.87
N LEU A 119 -7.97 16.55 1.89
CA LEU A 119 -7.65 16.85 0.50
C LEU A 119 -8.86 16.78 -0.43
N ASP A 120 -9.99 17.24 0.06
CA ASP A 120 -11.20 17.57 -0.68
C ASP A 120 -11.43 19.10 -0.69
N PRO A 121 -12.22 19.64 -1.62
CA PRO A 121 -12.49 21.10 -1.65
C PRO A 121 -13.20 21.62 -0.40
N GLU A 122 -14.01 20.77 0.23
CA GLU A 122 -14.79 21.05 1.43
C GLU A 122 -15.04 19.75 2.22
N PRO A 123 -15.20 19.82 3.56
CA PRO A 123 -15.61 18.67 4.34
C PRO A 123 -17.05 18.28 4.01
N PHE A 124 -17.30 16.97 3.90
CA PHE A 124 -18.66 16.42 3.73
C PHE A 124 -18.75 14.98 4.26
N SER A 125 -19.96 14.55 4.57
CA SER A 125 -20.32 13.16 4.77
C SER A 125 -21.44 12.76 3.79
N TYR A 126 -21.78 11.47 3.77
CA TYR A 126 -22.92 11.00 2.95
C TYR A 126 -24.28 11.15 3.65
N ASN A 127 -24.32 11.84 4.79
CA ASN A 127 -25.56 12.14 5.52
C ASN A 127 -25.46 13.48 6.26
N ASP A 128 -25.09 14.54 5.52
CA ASP A 128 -25.04 15.89 6.09
C ASP A 128 -26.47 16.45 6.22
N LEU A 129 -26.77 17.00 7.38
CA LEU A 129 -28.08 17.50 7.74
C LEU A 129 -28.00 18.96 8.19
N ALA A 130 -29.12 19.67 8.10
CA ALA A 130 -29.25 21.01 8.73
C ALA A 130 -29.08 20.91 10.24
N GLU A 131 -28.63 22.01 10.85
CA GLU A 131 -28.41 22.12 12.28
C GLU A 131 -29.64 21.64 13.09
N GLY A 132 -29.40 20.83 14.12
CA GLY A 132 -30.42 20.25 14.98
C GLY A 132 -31.19 19.06 14.38
N GLN A 133 -30.96 18.71 13.12
CA GLN A 133 -31.59 17.53 12.53
C GLN A 133 -30.77 16.27 12.79
N GLN A 134 -31.45 15.13 12.90
CA GLN A 134 -30.85 13.79 13.02
C GLN A 134 -31.55 12.83 12.07
N ASP A 135 -30.84 11.80 11.61
CA ASP A 135 -31.37 10.75 10.75
C ASP A 135 -30.81 9.37 11.17
N PRO A 136 -31.23 8.84 12.33
CA PRO A 136 -30.68 7.58 12.88
C PRO A 136 -30.80 6.37 11.94
N GLU A 137 -31.81 6.34 11.08
CA GLU A 137 -32.04 5.28 10.09
C GLU A 137 -31.31 5.56 8.75
N LEU A 138 -30.61 6.70 8.64
CA LEU A 138 -29.88 7.12 7.44
C LEU A 138 -30.76 7.09 6.16
N LYS A 139 -31.99 7.60 6.26
CA LYS A 139 -32.93 7.69 5.10
C LYS A 139 -32.44 8.68 4.04
N LYS A 140 -31.65 9.68 4.45
CA LYS A 140 -31.07 10.71 3.57
C LYS A 140 -29.63 10.37 3.12
N PHE A 141 -29.14 9.17 3.45
CA PHE A 141 -27.79 8.72 3.03
C PHE A 141 -27.66 8.69 1.50
N SER A 142 -26.58 9.25 0.97
CA SER A 142 -26.34 9.27 -0.47
C SER A 142 -24.86 9.45 -0.82
N ILE A 143 -24.31 8.55 -1.67
CA ILE A 143 -22.94 8.66 -2.22
C ILE A 143 -22.89 9.49 -3.50
N LYS A 144 -23.95 10.23 -3.84
CA LYS A 144 -24.08 10.97 -5.11
C LYS A 144 -22.93 11.95 -5.37
N ARG A 145 -22.26 12.46 -4.33
CA ARG A 145 -21.08 13.32 -4.50
C ARG A 145 -19.94 12.61 -5.20
N ASP A 146 -19.73 11.33 -4.91
CA ASP A 146 -18.66 10.52 -5.50
C ASP A 146 -18.94 10.13 -6.95
N GLU A 147 -20.19 10.16 -7.39
CA GLU A 147 -20.58 9.87 -8.79
C GLU A 147 -19.97 10.86 -9.78
N LYS A 148 -19.56 12.04 -9.30
CA LYS A 148 -18.96 13.06 -10.18
C LYS A 148 -17.50 12.77 -10.53
N TYR A 149 -16.71 12.29 -9.59
CA TYR A 149 -15.26 12.14 -9.75
C TYR A 149 -14.74 10.78 -9.33
N LEU A 150 -14.93 10.39 -8.05
CA LEU A 150 -14.29 9.21 -7.47
C LEU A 150 -14.76 7.90 -8.14
N ILE A 151 -16.07 7.69 -8.24
CA ILE A 151 -16.65 6.48 -8.80
C ILE A 151 -16.28 6.29 -10.29
N PRO A 152 -16.38 7.32 -11.17
CA PRO A 152 -15.93 7.18 -12.56
C PRO A 152 -14.44 6.83 -12.71
N VAL A 153 -13.55 7.42 -11.88
CA VAL A 153 -12.12 7.10 -11.89
C VAL A 153 -11.88 5.68 -11.42
N LEU A 154 -12.51 5.26 -10.30
CA LEU A 154 -12.37 3.89 -9.80
C LEU A 154 -12.83 2.85 -10.83
N LYS A 155 -13.94 3.09 -11.54
CA LYS A 155 -14.39 2.18 -12.61
C LYS A 155 -13.38 2.07 -13.75
N GLN A 156 -12.71 3.17 -14.13
CA GLN A 156 -11.65 3.13 -15.13
C GLN A 156 -10.41 2.38 -14.61
N ILE A 157 -10.02 2.59 -13.36
CA ILE A 157 -8.91 1.86 -12.72
C ILE A 157 -9.22 0.36 -12.66
N LEU A 158 -10.41 -0.03 -12.21
CA LEU A 158 -10.84 -1.43 -12.12
C LEU A 158 -10.94 -2.12 -13.49
N ALA A 159 -11.25 -1.38 -14.54
CA ALA A 159 -11.21 -1.90 -15.92
C ALA A 159 -9.77 -2.21 -16.38
N ILE A 160 -8.76 -1.50 -15.87
CA ILE A 160 -7.33 -1.71 -16.17
C ILE A 160 -6.75 -2.79 -15.24
N ASN A 161 -7.02 -2.69 -13.94
CA ASN A 161 -6.54 -3.62 -12.92
C ASN A 161 -7.69 -4.10 -12.03
N PRO A 162 -8.41 -5.16 -12.43
CA PRO A 162 -9.56 -5.66 -11.67
C PRO A 162 -9.18 -6.34 -10.33
N LYS A 163 -7.87 -6.53 -10.08
CA LYS A 163 -7.37 -7.16 -8.85
C LYS A 163 -6.86 -6.15 -7.83
N ILE A 164 -6.93 -4.86 -8.14
CA ILE A 164 -6.48 -3.80 -7.22
C ILE A 164 -7.26 -3.88 -5.90
N LYS A 165 -6.56 -3.78 -4.79
CA LYS A 165 -7.19 -3.75 -3.47
C LYS A 165 -7.65 -2.36 -3.12
N LEU A 166 -8.83 -2.27 -2.49
CA LEU A 166 -9.43 -1.01 -2.07
C LEU A 166 -9.67 -0.98 -0.56
N LEU A 167 -9.12 0.04 0.11
CA LEU A 167 -9.31 0.35 1.53
C LEU A 167 -10.10 1.64 1.68
N GLY A 168 -11.25 1.61 2.35
CA GLY A 168 -12.00 2.80 2.70
C GLY A 168 -11.65 3.32 4.10
N SER A 169 -11.40 4.62 4.25
CA SER A 169 -11.09 5.23 5.54
C SER A 169 -11.91 6.51 5.77
N PRO A 170 -12.71 6.63 6.85
CA PRO A 170 -13.41 7.86 7.20
C PRO A 170 -12.50 8.79 8.00
N TRP A 171 -12.57 10.10 7.73
CA TRP A 171 -11.97 11.15 8.56
C TRP A 171 -12.90 11.62 9.67
N SER A 172 -14.22 11.55 9.45
CA SER A 172 -15.24 11.91 10.43
C SER A 172 -16.57 11.24 10.09
N PRO A 173 -17.37 10.85 11.11
CA PRO A 173 -18.80 10.59 10.92
C PRO A 173 -19.53 11.89 10.56
N PRO A 174 -20.82 11.81 10.12
CA PRO A 174 -21.68 12.99 10.02
C PRO A 174 -21.67 13.83 11.29
N ALA A 175 -21.59 15.17 11.15
CA ALA A 175 -21.44 16.08 12.27
C ALA A 175 -22.54 15.92 13.36
N TRP A 176 -23.77 15.60 12.97
CA TRP A 176 -24.90 15.41 13.91
C TRP A 176 -24.73 14.16 14.82
N MET A 177 -23.82 13.25 14.51
CA MET A 177 -23.48 12.10 15.36
C MET A 177 -22.43 12.42 16.42
N LYS A 178 -21.81 13.61 16.37
CA LYS A 178 -20.66 13.99 17.18
C LYS A 178 -21.04 14.88 18.35
N SER A 179 -20.24 14.84 19.42
CA SER A 179 -20.47 15.60 20.67
C SER A 179 -20.45 17.11 20.48
N ASN A 180 -19.83 17.62 19.41
CA ASN A 180 -19.69 19.04 19.12
C ASN A 180 -20.40 19.50 17.84
N ASN A 181 -21.18 18.64 17.17
CA ASN A 181 -21.86 18.93 15.91
C ASN A 181 -20.96 19.57 14.82
N SER A 182 -19.66 19.24 14.79
CA SER A 182 -18.67 19.85 13.89
C SER A 182 -17.98 18.79 13.05
N THR A 183 -17.49 19.18 11.87
CA THR A 183 -16.59 18.34 11.06
C THR A 183 -15.21 18.17 11.70
N ILE A 184 -14.81 19.08 12.60
CA ILE A 184 -13.49 19.09 13.26
C ILE A 184 -13.62 18.57 14.70
N GLY A 185 -12.80 17.59 15.07
CA GLY A 185 -12.71 17.07 16.44
C GLY A 185 -14.04 16.52 16.96
N GLY A 186 -14.26 16.64 18.28
CA GLY A 186 -15.37 16.00 18.93
C GLY A 186 -15.26 14.47 18.97
N GLU A 187 -16.18 13.81 19.63
CA GLU A 187 -16.25 12.36 19.79
C GLU A 187 -17.56 11.83 19.21
N LEU A 188 -17.56 10.61 18.72
CA LEU A 188 -18.79 9.93 18.30
C LEU A 188 -19.64 9.60 19.56
N LEU A 189 -20.87 10.10 19.60
CA LEU A 189 -21.78 9.82 20.71
C LEU A 189 -22.21 8.36 20.69
N GLU A 190 -22.18 7.69 21.84
CA GLU A 190 -22.50 6.27 21.96
C GLU A 190 -23.93 5.95 21.46
N GLN A 191 -24.89 6.84 21.69
CA GLN A 191 -26.25 6.72 21.16
C GLN A 191 -26.31 6.62 19.62
N HIS A 192 -25.28 7.04 18.91
CA HIS A 192 -25.17 7.00 17.45
C HIS A 192 -24.26 5.89 16.91
N PHE A 193 -23.69 5.03 17.77
CA PHE A 193 -22.85 3.92 17.33
C PHE A 193 -23.59 3.00 16.35
N GLY A 194 -24.86 2.68 16.63
CA GLY A 194 -25.69 1.90 15.70
C GLY A 194 -25.89 2.56 14.34
N SER A 195 -26.15 3.88 14.34
CA SER A 195 -26.31 4.67 13.10
C SER A 195 -24.99 4.73 12.32
N TYR A 196 -23.85 4.89 13.00
CA TYR A 196 -22.56 4.95 12.35
C TYR A 196 -22.13 3.57 11.78
N ALA A 197 -22.43 2.48 12.47
CA ALA A 197 -22.24 1.13 11.91
C ALA A 197 -23.10 0.92 10.64
N LEU A 198 -24.37 1.39 10.67
CA LEU A 198 -25.24 1.36 9.49
C LEU A 198 -24.69 2.24 8.35
N TYR A 199 -24.01 3.36 8.65
CA TYR A 199 -23.36 4.23 7.67
C TYR A 199 -22.29 3.46 6.86
N PHE A 200 -21.42 2.70 7.53
CA PHE A 200 -20.45 1.83 6.85
C PHE A 200 -21.13 0.78 5.97
N VAL A 201 -22.16 0.09 6.49
CA VAL A 201 -22.90 -0.92 5.72
C VAL A 201 -23.52 -0.30 4.47
N LYS A 202 -24.20 0.85 4.59
CA LYS A 202 -24.81 1.54 3.42
C LYS A 202 -23.75 1.98 2.41
N TYR A 203 -22.61 2.50 2.88
CA TYR A 203 -21.52 2.92 2.00
C TYR A 203 -20.98 1.73 1.19
N ILE A 204 -20.62 0.64 1.86
CA ILE A 204 -20.09 -0.57 1.20
C ILE A 204 -21.10 -1.11 0.19
N GLN A 205 -22.37 -1.23 0.58
CA GLN A 205 -23.42 -1.70 -0.32
C GLN A 205 -23.65 -0.76 -1.51
N ALA A 206 -23.61 0.56 -1.30
CA ALA A 206 -23.74 1.53 -2.38
C ALA A 206 -22.55 1.46 -3.36
N MET A 207 -21.32 1.26 -2.88
CA MET A 207 -20.16 1.03 -3.73
C MET A 207 -20.25 -0.31 -4.48
N GLN A 208 -20.72 -1.37 -3.85
CA GLN A 208 -20.97 -2.66 -4.50
C GLN A 208 -22.01 -2.54 -5.63
N GLN A 209 -23.06 -1.76 -5.43
CA GLN A 209 -24.06 -1.45 -6.49
C GLN A 209 -23.42 -0.70 -7.68
N GLN A 210 -22.34 0.05 -7.46
CA GLN A 210 -21.54 0.66 -8.51
C GLN A 210 -20.53 -0.28 -9.17
N GLY A 211 -20.46 -1.56 -8.72
CA GLY A 211 -19.47 -2.54 -9.19
C GLY A 211 -18.09 -2.37 -8.55
N ILE A 212 -18.01 -1.67 -7.40
CA ILE A 212 -16.77 -1.41 -6.67
C ILE A 212 -16.81 -2.19 -5.36
N HIS A 213 -15.90 -3.17 -5.23
CA HIS A 213 -15.74 -3.96 -4.01
C HIS A 213 -14.68 -3.33 -3.11
N LEU A 214 -14.99 -3.17 -1.83
CA LEU A 214 -14.03 -2.72 -0.81
C LEU A 214 -13.46 -3.94 -0.07
N ASP A 215 -12.16 -4.16 -0.16
CA ASP A 215 -11.48 -5.26 0.53
C ASP A 215 -11.42 -5.05 2.04
N ALA A 216 -11.30 -3.78 2.46
CA ALA A 216 -11.22 -3.42 3.87
C ALA A 216 -11.74 -2.01 4.13
N VAL A 217 -12.01 -1.72 5.41
CA VAL A 217 -12.20 -0.36 5.93
C VAL A 217 -11.36 -0.17 7.17
N THR A 218 -10.84 1.06 7.40
CA THR A 218 -10.41 1.48 8.73
C THR A 218 -11.59 2.10 9.47
N VAL A 219 -11.56 2.00 10.80
CA VAL A 219 -12.67 2.53 11.62
C VAL A 219 -12.67 4.05 11.66
N GLN A 220 -11.46 4.62 11.72
CA GLN A 220 -11.24 6.08 11.79
C GLN A 220 -9.82 6.40 11.34
N ASN A 221 -9.67 7.38 10.43
CA ASN A 221 -8.36 7.97 10.15
C ASN A 221 -7.89 8.78 11.36
N GLU A 222 -6.66 8.55 11.81
CA GLU A 222 -5.96 9.28 12.85
C GLU A 222 -6.80 9.58 14.10
N PRO A 223 -7.28 8.56 14.82
CA PRO A 223 -8.24 8.71 15.91
C PRO A 223 -7.73 9.57 17.08
N LEU A 224 -6.42 9.81 17.19
CA LEU A 224 -5.83 10.67 18.22
C LEU A 224 -5.42 12.06 17.70
N HIS A 225 -5.81 12.41 16.46
CA HIS A 225 -5.52 13.72 15.86
C HIS A 225 -6.80 14.50 15.52
N PRO A 226 -7.49 15.10 16.52
CA PRO A 226 -8.76 15.78 16.30
C PRO A 226 -8.62 17.19 15.68
N GLY A 227 -7.42 17.60 15.28
CA GLY A 227 -7.15 18.94 14.76
C GLY A 227 -7.31 19.09 13.25
N ASN A 228 -7.43 17.99 12.50
CA ASN A 228 -7.61 18.02 11.05
C ASN A 228 -9.06 18.37 10.66
N ASN A 229 -9.33 18.68 9.42
CA ASN A 229 -10.66 18.96 8.90
C ASN A 229 -10.96 18.16 7.62
N PRO A 230 -11.83 17.11 7.65
CA PRO A 230 -12.56 16.64 8.85
C PRO A 230 -11.69 15.82 9.80
N SER A 231 -12.17 15.58 11.03
CA SER A 231 -11.52 14.74 12.04
C SER A 231 -12.45 14.26 13.13
N LEU A 232 -12.02 13.29 13.93
CA LEU A 232 -12.73 12.75 15.10
C LEU A 232 -11.70 12.32 16.14
N LEU A 233 -11.96 12.61 17.42
CA LEU A 233 -11.28 11.93 18.53
C LEU A 233 -12.00 10.62 18.84
N MET A 234 -11.26 9.51 18.82
CA MET A 234 -11.79 8.20 19.21
C MET A 234 -10.75 7.46 20.04
N HIS A 235 -11.05 7.15 21.28
CA HIS A 235 -10.15 6.41 22.16
C HIS A 235 -10.22 4.89 21.89
N ALA A 236 -9.20 4.16 22.32
CA ALA A 236 -9.11 2.71 22.08
C ALA A 236 -10.33 1.93 22.62
N TRP A 237 -10.82 2.30 23.82
CA TRP A 237 -12.00 1.66 24.41
C TRP A 237 -13.30 1.95 23.64
N ASP A 238 -13.44 3.16 23.07
CA ASP A 238 -14.60 3.51 22.24
C ASP A 238 -14.56 2.73 20.93
N GLN A 239 -13.36 2.63 20.32
CA GLN A 239 -13.18 1.85 19.10
C GLN A 239 -13.49 0.36 19.34
N ALA A 240 -13.02 -0.22 20.46
CA ALA A 240 -13.33 -1.60 20.83
C ALA A 240 -14.83 -1.80 21.06
N ASN A 241 -15.48 -0.88 21.82
CA ASN A 241 -16.92 -0.90 22.07
C ASN A 241 -17.74 -0.79 20.78
N PHE A 242 -17.38 0.15 19.91
CA PHE A 242 -18.01 0.33 18.60
C PHE A 242 -17.93 -0.92 17.74
N ILE A 243 -16.75 -1.56 17.68
CA ILE A 243 -16.53 -2.76 16.87
C ILE A 243 -17.34 -3.93 17.40
N LYS A 244 -17.22 -4.26 18.69
CA LYS A 244 -17.84 -5.47 19.25
C LYS A 244 -19.35 -5.43 19.30
N ASN A 245 -19.92 -4.25 19.62
CA ASN A 245 -21.36 -4.13 19.86
C ASN A 245 -22.14 -3.63 18.63
N HIS A 246 -21.48 -3.00 17.66
CA HIS A 246 -22.17 -2.37 16.55
C HIS A 246 -21.58 -2.73 15.18
N LEU A 247 -20.33 -2.38 14.87
CA LEU A 247 -19.78 -2.51 13.50
C LEU A 247 -19.63 -3.98 13.08
N GLY A 248 -19.00 -4.80 13.92
CA GLY A 248 -18.79 -6.23 13.63
C GLY A 248 -20.11 -6.99 13.45
N PRO A 249 -21.06 -6.88 14.39
CA PRO A 249 -22.40 -7.45 14.24
C PRO A 249 -23.16 -6.95 13.01
N ALA A 250 -23.03 -5.64 12.67
CA ALA A 250 -23.67 -5.07 11.49
C ALA A 250 -23.11 -5.65 10.18
N PHE A 251 -21.78 -5.78 10.06
CA PHE A 251 -21.15 -6.41 8.89
C PHE A 251 -21.57 -7.87 8.75
N LYS A 252 -21.54 -8.63 9.84
CA LYS A 252 -22.00 -10.01 9.87
C LYS A 252 -23.47 -10.15 9.44
N LYS A 253 -24.36 -9.28 9.97
CA LYS A 253 -25.79 -9.27 9.62
C LYS A 253 -26.01 -8.93 8.15
N ALA A 254 -25.20 -8.00 7.60
CA ALA A 254 -25.29 -7.59 6.21
C ALA A 254 -24.61 -8.55 5.22
N GLY A 255 -23.92 -9.61 5.71
CA GLY A 255 -23.19 -10.57 4.88
C GLY A 255 -21.99 -9.96 4.17
N LEU A 256 -21.34 -8.95 4.76
CA LEU A 256 -20.16 -8.27 4.19
C LEU A 256 -18.90 -9.06 4.52
N ASP A 257 -18.04 -9.25 3.52
CA ASP A 257 -16.70 -9.82 3.63
C ASP A 257 -15.59 -8.78 3.77
N THR A 258 -15.95 -7.50 3.73
CA THR A 258 -15.06 -6.35 3.93
C THR A 258 -14.39 -6.43 5.30
N LYS A 259 -13.07 -6.40 5.34
CA LYS A 259 -12.27 -6.50 6.56
C LYS A 259 -12.36 -5.22 7.40
N ILE A 260 -12.35 -5.37 8.72
CA ILE A 260 -12.24 -4.26 9.66
C ILE A 260 -10.79 -4.15 10.12
N ILE A 261 -10.19 -2.99 9.88
CA ILE A 261 -8.83 -2.63 10.29
C ILE A 261 -8.94 -1.51 11.31
N ILE A 262 -8.18 -1.62 12.39
CA ILE A 262 -8.24 -0.67 13.50
C ILE A 262 -7.11 0.34 13.47
N TYR A 263 -7.20 1.36 14.29
CA TYR A 263 -6.22 2.40 14.55
C TYR A 263 -6.06 3.37 13.37
N ASP A 264 -5.16 3.09 12.41
CA ASP A 264 -4.91 3.96 11.24
C ASP A 264 -4.23 5.29 11.63
N HIS A 265 -3.13 5.20 12.42
CA HIS A 265 -2.40 6.36 12.95
C HIS A 265 -0.91 6.01 13.23
N ASN A 266 -0.18 6.95 13.85
CA ASN A 266 1.25 6.90 14.08
C ASN A 266 1.73 5.74 14.96
N THR A 267 2.96 5.28 14.70
CA THR A 267 3.57 4.15 15.41
C THR A 267 3.93 4.45 16.87
N ASP A 268 3.96 5.72 17.29
CA ASP A 268 4.28 6.15 18.67
C ASP A 268 3.24 5.73 19.73
N HIS A 269 2.05 5.32 19.31
CA HIS A 269 0.97 4.86 20.18
C HIS A 269 0.53 3.42 19.90
N VAL A 270 1.51 2.50 19.75
CA VAL A 270 1.24 1.08 19.47
C VAL A 270 0.37 0.40 20.56
N GLU A 271 0.36 0.94 21.78
CA GLU A 271 -0.52 0.49 22.86
C GLU A 271 -2.01 0.65 22.55
N TYR A 272 -2.39 1.59 21.67
CA TYR A 272 -3.79 1.76 21.26
C TYR A 272 -4.34 0.51 20.56
N PRO A 273 -3.78 0.05 19.41
CA PRO A 273 -4.28 -1.16 18.76
C PRO A 273 -4.08 -2.41 19.61
N ILE A 274 -3.05 -2.49 20.47
CA ILE A 274 -2.90 -3.59 21.43
C ILE A 274 -4.06 -3.61 22.42
N ALA A 275 -4.47 -2.45 22.95
CA ALA A 275 -5.62 -2.36 23.88
C ALA A 275 -6.92 -2.82 23.21
N VAL A 276 -7.18 -2.38 21.96
CA VAL A 276 -8.36 -2.81 21.19
C VAL A 276 -8.34 -4.33 20.94
N LEU A 277 -7.19 -4.91 20.57
CA LEU A 277 -7.04 -6.34 20.31
C LEU A 277 -7.04 -7.22 21.58
N ASN A 278 -6.80 -6.61 22.76
CA ASN A 278 -6.94 -7.28 24.04
C ASN A 278 -8.43 -7.48 24.44
N ASP A 279 -9.35 -6.72 23.85
CA ASP A 279 -10.79 -6.96 24.00
C ASP A 279 -11.18 -8.23 23.24
N LYS A 280 -11.49 -9.29 24.01
CA LYS A 280 -11.77 -10.63 23.47
C LYS A 280 -13.04 -10.70 22.63
N GLU A 281 -13.97 -9.75 22.80
CA GLU A 281 -15.23 -9.68 22.04
C GLU A 281 -15.08 -8.84 20.76
N ALA A 282 -14.19 -7.84 20.75
CA ALA A 282 -13.88 -7.05 19.57
C ALA A 282 -12.91 -7.80 18.61
N LYS A 283 -11.87 -8.44 19.15
CA LYS A 283 -10.80 -9.10 18.39
C LYS A 283 -11.28 -10.03 17.27
N PRO A 284 -12.34 -10.84 17.39
CA PRO A 284 -12.79 -11.74 16.32
C PRO A 284 -13.28 -11.01 15.06
N TYR A 285 -13.71 -9.75 15.16
CA TYR A 285 -14.15 -8.94 14.01
C TYR A 285 -13.01 -8.22 13.30
N ILE A 286 -11.82 -8.15 13.91
CA ILE A 286 -10.69 -7.33 13.47
C ILE A 286 -9.72 -8.18 12.65
N ASP A 287 -9.39 -7.75 11.43
CA ASP A 287 -8.37 -8.39 10.59
C ASP A 287 -6.94 -7.96 11.01
N GLY A 288 -6.75 -6.70 11.33
CA GLY A 288 -5.45 -6.16 11.70
C GLY A 288 -5.48 -4.68 12.07
N SER A 289 -4.29 -4.09 12.16
CA SER A 289 -4.09 -2.69 12.55
C SER A 289 -3.33 -1.93 11.47
N ALA A 290 -3.71 -0.67 11.24
CA ALA A 290 -3.10 0.22 10.26
C ALA A 290 -2.24 1.28 10.94
N PHE A 291 -1.16 1.69 10.25
CA PHE A 291 -0.16 2.61 10.79
C PHE A 291 0.26 3.68 9.78
N HIS A 292 0.65 4.84 10.36
CA HIS A 292 1.35 5.97 9.74
C HIS A 292 2.70 6.15 10.44
N LEU A 293 3.61 6.96 9.89
CA LEU A 293 4.94 7.18 10.48
C LEU A 293 5.30 8.68 10.55
N TYR A 294 4.37 9.52 10.97
CA TYR A 294 4.65 10.92 11.25
C TYR A 294 5.34 11.10 12.60
N ASN A 295 5.11 10.17 13.54
CA ASN A 295 5.76 10.04 14.83
C ASN A 295 6.06 8.56 15.14
N GLY A 296 7.06 8.32 16.01
CA GLY A 296 7.50 7.00 16.41
C GLY A 296 8.56 6.43 15.49
N SER A 297 8.70 5.12 15.49
CA SER A 297 9.62 4.38 14.61
C SER A 297 8.95 3.16 13.99
N ILE A 298 9.46 2.69 12.86
CA ILE A 298 8.86 1.56 12.15
C ILE A 298 9.00 0.24 12.93
N GLU A 299 10.01 0.15 13.79
CA GLU A 299 10.27 -1.01 14.67
C GLU A 299 9.18 -1.23 15.71
N GLU A 300 8.41 -0.19 16.05
CA GLU A 300 7.28 -0.30 16.99
C GLU A 300 6.22 -1.32 16.52
N LEU A 301 6.11 -1.57 15.22
CA LEU A 301 5.23 -2.59 14.65
C LEU A 301 5.52 -4.00 15.20
N ASP A 302 6.78 -4.30 15.57
CA ASP A 302 7.17 -5.59 16.13
C ASP A 302 6.51 -5.83 17.50
N LYS A 303 6.26 -4.78 18.29
CA LYS A 303 5.55 -4.89 19.57
C LYS A 303 4.12 -5.38 19.38
N LEU A 304 3.42 -4.84 18.37
CA LEU A 304 2.08 -5.34 18.03
C LEU A 304 2.12 -6.79 17.54
N LYS A 305 3.09 -7.11 16.67
CA LYS A 305 3.24 -8.48 16.16
C LYS A 305 3.55 -9.49 17.25
N GLN A 306 4.33 -9.11 18.24
CA GLN A 306 4.62 -9.95 19.42
C GLN A 306 3.37 -10.15 20.31
N ALA A 307 2.59 -9.08 20.53
CA ALA A 307 1.37 -9.13 21.34
C ALA A 307 0.24 -9.92 20.66
N HIS A 308 0.09 -9.76 19.35
CA HIS A 308 -1.00 -10.36 18.55
C HIS A 308 -0.46 -10.96 17.24
N PRO A 309 0.28 -12.10 17.31
CA PRO A 309 0.92 -12.71 16.15
C PRO A 309 -0.06 -13.19 15.06
N ASP A 310 -1.33 -13.39 15.43
CA ASP A 310 -2.44 -13.80 14.56
C ASP A 310 -3.04 -12.63 13.76
N LYS A 311 -2.67 -11.38 14.04
CA LYS A 311 -3.23 -10.20 13.38
C LYS A 311 -2.29 -9.62 12.32
N ASN A 312 -2.90 -9.05 11.29
CA ASN A 312 -2.21 -8.40 10.19
C ASN A 312 -1.78 -6.98 10.56
N ILE A 313 -0.75 -6.50 9.87
CA ILE A 313 -0.25 -5.12 9.99
C ILE A 313 -0.30 -4.49 8.60
N TYR A 314 -0.78 -3.25 8.55
CA TYR A 314 -0.95 -2.44 7.35
C TYR A 314 -0.22 -1.12 7.53
N PHE A 315 0.44 -0.63 6.49
CA PHE A 315 1.00 0.71 6.46
C PHE A 315 0.19 1.54 5.47
N THR A 316 -0.63 2.47 5.97
CA THR A 316 -1.74 3.04 5.20
C THR A 316 -1.54 4.48 4.79
N GLU A 317 -0.55 5.18 5.36
CA GLU A 317 -0.30 6.56 4.98
C GLU A 317 1.11 7.06 5.36
N GLN A 318 1.73 7.80 4.43
CA GLN A 318 2.85 8.70 4.67
C GLN A 318 2.88 9.75 3.55
N TRP A 319 2.97 11.02 3.91
CA TRP A 319 3.03 12.11 2.94
C TRP A 319 4.45 12.44 2.51
N VAL A 320 4.56 13.16 1.38
CA VAL A 320 5.74 13.94 1.04
C VAL A 320 5.38 15.42 1.14
N GLY A 321 6.16 16.18 1.90
CA GLY A 321 5.97 17.62 2.00
C GLY A 321 6.48 18.35 0.76
N ALA A 322 5.76 19.36 0.30
CA ALA A 322 6.17 20.16 -0.87
C ALA A 322 7.45 20.95 -0.66
N ASN A 323 7.82 21.19 0.59
CA ASN A 323 9.07 21.83 1.02
C ASN A 323 10.22 20.85 1.30
N SER A 324 9.99 19.55 1.10
CA SER A 324 11.00 18.51 1.30
C SER A 324 11.92 18.39 0.09
N ASP A 325 13.19 18.06 0.34
CA ASP A 325 14.15 17.74 -0.72
C ASP A 325 13.83 16.37 -1.35
N PHE A 326 13.97 16.26 -2.67
CA PHE A 326 13.73 15.02 -3.40
C PHE A 326 14.62 13.87 -2.92
N ASN A 327 15.92 14.18 -2.74
CA ASN A 327 16.93 13.23 -2.32
C ASN A 327 16.61 12.65 -0.93
N ASP A 328 16.35 13.51 0.04
CA ASP A 328 16.07 13.08 1.42
C ASP A 328 14.74 12.32 1.49
N SER A 329 13.72 12.77 0.75
CA SER A 329 12.44 12.08 0.66
C SER A 329 12.59 10.69 0.04
N LEU A 330 13.30 10.56 -1.10
CA LEU A 330 13.54 9.25 -1.74
C LEU A 330 14.22 8.30 -0.77
N MET A 331 15.33 8.75 -0.15
CA MET A 331 16.15 7.90 0.70
C MET A 331 15.40 7.47 1.96
N TRP A 332 14.72 8.41 2.63
CA TRP A 332 14.00 8.13 3.86
C TRP A 332 12.80 7.18 3.64
N HIS A 333 11.97 7.47 2.62
CA HIS A 333 10.78 6.65 2.36
C HIS A 333 11.13 5.24 1.89
N ILE A 334 12.20 5.08 1.10
CA ILE A 334 12.65 3.74 0.71
C ILE A 334 13.16 2.97 1.93
N GLU A 335 14.00 3.59 2.79
CA GLU A 335 14.56 2.93 3.97
C GLU A 335 13.46 2.51 4.96
N HIS A 336 12.60 3.45 5.36
CA HIS A 336 11.64 3.21 6.44
C HIS A 336 10.35 2.53 5.96
N LEU A 337 9.89 2.84 4.75
CA LEU A 337 8.59 2.38 4.29
C LEU A 337 8.68 1.21 3.31
N ILE A 338 9.40 1.36 2.19
CA ILE A 338 9.43 0.32 1.16
C ILE A 338 10.23 -0.91 1.62
N ILE A 339 11.29 -0.68 2.39
CA ILE A 339 12.12 -1.73 2.99
C ILE A 339 11.66 -2.00 4.42
N GLY A 340 11.57 -0.97 5.25
CA GLY A 340 11.33 -1.08 6.70
C GLY A 340 9.96 -1.66 7.02
N ALA A 341 8.88 -1.05 6.54
CA ALA A 341 7.53 -1.50 6.91
C ALA A 341 7.27 -2.99 6.59
N PRO A 342 7.63 -3.53 5.40
CA PRO A 342 7.54 -4.97 5.17
C PRO A 342 8.45 -5.80 6.07
N ARG A 343 9.66 -5.33 6.41
CA ARG A 343 10.54 -6.05 7.35
C ARG A 343 9.93 -6.12 8.75
N HIS A 344 9.09 -5.14 9.11
CA HIS A 344 8.30 -5.07 10.34
C HIS A 344 6.83 -5.45 10.12
N TRP A 345 6.59 -6.46 9.25
CA TRP A 345 5.33 -7.21 9.07
C TRP A 345 4.22 -6.50 8.29
N ALA A 346 4.39 -5.27 7.80
CA ALA A 346 3.37 -4.63 6.98
C ALA A 346 3.10 -5.42 5.70
N ARG A 347 1.82 -5.59 5.36
CA ARG A 347 1.35 -6.31 4.16
C ARG A 347 1.15 -5.39 2.96
N ASN A 348 1.07 -4.11 3.20
CA ASN A 348 0.98 -3.07 2.17
C ASN A 348 1.81 -1.86 2.59
N VAL A 349 2.07 -0.97 1.64
CA VAL A 349 2.62 0.37 1.90
C VAL A 349 1.93 1.36 0.99
N LEU A 350 1.31 2.38 1.58
CA LEU A 350 0.60 3.43 0.85
C LEU A 350 1.23 4.79 1.16
N GLN A 351 1.52 5.53 0.09
CA GLN A 351 1.79 6.96 0.18
C GLN A 351 0.48 7.73 0.29
N TRP A 352 0.53 8.96 0.80
CA TRP A 352 -0.63 9.81 0.89
C TRP A 352 -1.22 10.10 -0.51
N ASN A 353 -1.50 11.31 -0.86
CA ASN A 353 -2.28 11.66 -2.03
C ASN A 353 -1.62 11.31 -3.37
N LEU A 354 -2.39 10.72 -4.26
CA LEU A 354 -1.96 10.40 -5.63
C LEU A 354 -1.63 11.66 -6.42
N SER A 355 -2.39 12.74 -6.26
CA SER A 355 -2.09 14.00 -6.96
C SER A 355 -2.49 15.25 -6.18
N SER A 356 -1.81 16.34 -6.50
CA SER A 356 -2.16 17.73 -6.19
C SER A 356 -1.99 18.58 -7.44
N ASP A 357 -2.54 19.80 -7.45
CA ASP A 357 -2.17 20.79 -8.46
C ASP A 357 -0.86 21.51 -8.09
N ALA A 358 -0.41 22.49 -8.90
CA ALA A 358 0.81 23.26 -8.65
C ALA A 358 0.72 24.17 -7.40
N LYS A 359 -0.49 24.42 -6.89
CA LYS A 359 -0.75 25.19 -5.67
C LYS A 359 -1.09 24.31 -4.48
N LEU A 360 -0.86 22.98 -4.59
CA LEU A 360 -1.15 21.97 -3.58
C LEU A 360 -2.64 21.88 -3.23
N GLN A 361 -3.51 22.25 -4.18
CA GLN A 361 -4.96 22.16 -4.04
C GLN A 361 -5.51 20.83 -4.61
N PRO A 362 -6.76 20.45 -4.31
CA PRO A 362 -7.60 21.04 -3.29
C PRO A 362 -7.26 20.56 -1.88
N HIS A 363 -7.57 21.37 -0.90
CA HIS A 363 -7.63 20.95 0.51
C HIS A 363 -8.74 21.71 1.22
N THR A 364 -9.28 21.14 2.28
CA THR A 364 -10.28 21.81 3.13
C THR A 364 -9.62 22.98 3.88
N LYS A 365 -10.43 23.87 4.44
CA LYS A 365 -9.92 24.90 5.35
C LYS A 365 -9.41 24.23 6.64
N GLY A 366 -8.10 24.29 6.87
CA GLY A 366 -7.42 23.62 7.98
C GLY A 366 -6.90 22.20 7.65
N GLY A 367 -7.08 21.74 6.41
CA GLY A 367 -6.44 20.53 5.90
C GLY A 367 -4.99 20.75 5.47
N CYS A 368 -4.35 19.71 4.94
CA CYS A 368 -2.94 19.74 4.57
C CYS A 368 -2.65 20.69 3.40
N SER A 369 -1.99 21.82 3.67
CA SER A 369 -1.59 22.81 2.67
C SER A 369 -0.21 22.57 2.04
N LEU A 370 0.52 21.54 2.48
CA LEU A 370 1.88 21.19 2.03
C LEU A 370 1.98 19.76 1.47
N CYS A 371 0.87 19.06 1.29
CA CYS A 371 0.85 17.69 0.81
C CYS A 371 1.14 17.62 -0.70
N LEU A 372 2.39 17.28 -1.05
CA LEU A 372 2.78 17.07 -2.44
C LEU A 372 2.27 15.71 -2.94
N GLY A 373 1.42 15.70 -3.95
CA GLY A 373 0.98 14.45 -4.58
C GLY A 373 2.12 13.70 -5.25
N ALA A 374 1.96 12.40 -5.44
CA ALA A 374 2.85 11.62 -6.31
C ALA A 374 2.92 12.20 -7.73
N LEU A 375 1.83 12.85 -8.14
CA LEU A 375 1.72 13.62 -9.38
C LEU A 375 1.33 15.06 -9.06
N THR A 376 1.92 16.02 -9.82
CA THR A 376 1.36 17.36 -9.95
C THR A 376 0.63 17.45 -11.28
N ILE A 377 -0.68 17.77 -11.25
CA ILE A 377 -1.50 17.89 -12.44
C ILE A 377 -1.93 19.34 -12.60
N GLU A 378 -1.48 19.98 -13.70
CA GLU A 378 -1.82 21.37 -14.04
C GLU A 378 -2.39 21.42 -15.46
N GLY A 379 -3.69 21.64 -15.56
CA GLY A 379 -4.39 21.51 -16.83
C GLY A 379 -4.25 20.11 -17.43
N GLN A 380 -3.52 19.98 -18.54
CA GLN A 380 -3.24 18.69 -19.18
C GLN A 380 -1.79 18.21 -18.95
N GLN A 381 -0.98 18.96 -18.22
CA GLN A 381 0.40 18.60 -17.90
C GLN A 381 0.45 17.76 -16.63
N VAL A 382 1.26 16.71 -16.64
CA VAL A 382 1.46 15.80 -15.51
C VAL A 382 2.95 15.69 -15.20
N LYS A 383 3.34 16.16 -14.02
CA LYS A 383 4.70 16.01 -13.48
C LYS A 383 4.70 14.87 -12.46
N ARG A 384 5.71 14.02 -12.51
CA ARG A 384 5.93 12.94 -11.54
C ARG A 384 6.86 13.44 -10.45
N ASN A 385 6.40 13.33 -9.19
CA ASN A 385 7.14 13.76 -8.01
C ASN A 385 7.78 12.54 -7.32
N VAL A 386 8.54 12.76 -6.26
CA VAL A 386 9.33 11.70 -5.61
C VAL A 386 8.49 10.50 -5.16
N ALA A 387 7.26 10.71 -4.64
CA ALA A 387 6.37 9.63 -4.22
C ALA A 387 6.00 8.65 -5.36
N TYR A 388 5.97 9.13 -6.62
CA TYR A 388 5.81 8.27 -7.80
C TYR A 388 6.95 7.25 -7.90
N TYR A 389 8.19 7.71 -7.76
CA TYR A 389 9.39 6.85 -7.87
C TYR A 389 9.52 5.92 -6.66
N ILE A 390 9.16 6.38 -5.46
CA ILE A 390 9.16 5.58 -4.24
C ILE A 390 8.28 4.33 -4.43
N ILE A 391 7.03 4.52 -4.82
CA ILE A 391 6.09 3.40 -5.03
C ILE A 391 6.49 2.54 -6.23
N ALA A 392 7.02 3.15 -7.29
CA ALA A 392 7.48 2.44 -8.47
C ALA A 392 8.56 1.39 -8.15
N HIS A 393 9.51 1.69 -7.24
CA HIS A 393 10.53 0.74 -6.80
C HIS A 393 9.94 -0.55 -6.21
N ALA A 394 8.78 -0.47 -5.58
CA ALA A 394 8.10 -1.66 -5.06
C ALA A 394 7.22 -2.31 -6.13
N THR A 395 6.31 -1.56 -6.75
CA THR A 395 5.26 -2.12 -7.62
C THR A 395 5.80 -2.79 -8.87
N LYS A 396 6.89 -2.26 -9.44
CA LYS A 396 7.52 -2.84 -10.64
C LYS A 396 8.14 -4.21 -10.42
N VAL A 397 8.48 -4.57 -9.17
CA VAL A 397 9.17 -5.84 -8.89
C VAL A 397 8.41 -6.75 -7.92
N VAL A 398 7.54 -6.21 -7.07
CA VAL A 398 6.79 -6.96 -6.05
C VAL A 398 5.29 -6.97 -6.40
N PRO A 399 4.83 -7.89 -7.25
CA PRO A 399 3.40 -8.02 -7.51
C PRO A 399 2.64 -8.49 -6.27
N GLN A 400 1.34 -8.24 -6.26
CA GLN A 400 0.42 -8.74 -5.24
C GLN A 400 0.57 -10.26 -5.07
N GLY A 401 0.55 -10.73 -3.82
CA GLY A 401 0.75 -12.14 -3.50
C GLY A 401 2.21 -12.57 -3.34
N SER A 402 3.19 -11.67 -3.57
CA SER A 402 4.58 -11.94 -3.22
C SER A 402 4.74 -12.16 -1.72
N VAL A 403 5.60 -13.11 -1.33
CA VAL A 403 5.85 -13.46 0.07
C VAL A 403 7.22 -12.91 0.48
N ARG A 404 7.28 -12.11 1.56
CA ARG A 404 8.57 -11.67 2.10
C ARG A 404 9.38 -12.88 2.58
N ILE A 405 10.64 -12.93 2.20
CA ILE A 405 11.58 -13.98 2.61
C ILE A 405 12.72 -13.42 3.45
N ASP A 406 13.42 -14.28 4.18
CA ASP A 406 14.58 -13.87 4.94
C ASP A 406 15.77 -13.52 4.03
N SER A 407 16.49 -12.50 4.47
CA SER A 407 17.71 -12.03 3.82
C SER A 407 18.63 -11.37 4.86
N VAL A 408 19.92 -11.71 4.80
CA VAL A 408 20.89 -11.23 5.77
C VAL A 408 21.15 -9.75 5.58
N SER A 409 20.98 -8.96 6.66
CA SER A 409 21.21 -7.51 6.64
C SER A 409 22.70 -7.18 6.62
N THR A 410 23.07 -6.11 5.94
CA THR A 410 24.40 -5.48 5.97
C THR A 410 24.28 -4.06 6.55
N GLN A 411 25.37 -3.52 7.09
CA GLN A 411 25.33 -2.24 7.81
C GLN A 411 25.00 -1.05 6.89
N ASP A 412 25.57 -1.01 5.68
CA ASP A 412 25.52 0.15 4.77
C ASP A 412 24.48 0.00 3.65
N ILE A 413 23.95 -1.20 3.49
CA ILE A 413 23.01 -1.54 2.44
C ILE A 413 21.72 -2.04 3.07
N ARG A 414 20.64 -1.26 2.94
CA ARG A 414 19.29 -1.66 3.33
C ARG A 414 18.68 -2.52 2.23
N HIS A 415 17.89 -3.51 2.60
CA HIS A 415 17.23 -4.34 1.59
C HIS A 415 16.02 -5.10 2.14
N VAL A 416 15.17 -5.53 1.23
CA VAL A 416 14.07 -6.48 1.47
C VAL A 416 13.90 -7.39 0.27
N ALA A 417 13.64 -8.67 0.53
CA ALA A 417 13.53 -9.70 -0.49
C ALA A 417 12.17 -10.41 -0.46
N TYR A 418 11.72 -10.85 -1.62
CA TYR A 418 10.45 -11.52 -1.80
C TYR A 418 10.55 -12.71 -2.74
N LEU A 419 9.78 -13.75 -2.46
CA LEU A 419 9.42 -14.78 -3.43
C LEU A 419 8.12 -14.35 -4.13
N ARG A 420 8.18 -14.18 -5.44
CA ARG A 420 7.06 -13.76 -6.28
C ARG A 420 6.14 -14.93 -6.60
N PRO A 421 4.85 -14.66 -6.96
CA PRO A 421 3.92 -15.72 -7.38
C PRO A 421 4.38 -16.51 -8.62
N ASP A 422 5.23 -15.93 -9.47
CA ASP A 422 5.81 -16.57 -10.65
C ASP A 422 7.06 -17.40 -10.34
N GLY A 423 7.43 -17.56 -9.06
CA GLY A 423 8.59 -18.34 -8.60
C GLY A 423 9.93 -17.60 -8.67
N ARG A 424 9.96 -16.40 -9.25
CA ARG A 424 11.15 -15.54 -9.28
C ARG A 424 11.33 -14.81 -7.93
N TYR A 425 12.50 -14.22 -7.75
CA TYR A 425 12.77 -13.37 -6.60
C TYR A 425 12.62 -11.90 -6.98
N ALA A 426 12.16 -11.10 -6.02
CA ALA A 426 12.27 -9.66 -6.07
C ALA A 426 13.17 -9.18 -4.93
N LEU A 427 14.04 -8.22 -5.22
CA LEU A 427 14.95 -7.62 -4.25
C LEU A 427 14.94 -6.11 -4.43
N ILE A 428 14.71 -5.38 -3.35
CA ILE A 428 14.85 -3.93 -3.29
C ILE A 428 16.02 -3.63 -2.38
N VAL A 429 17.00 -2.88 -2.89
CA VAL A 429 18.27 -2.60 -2.21
C VAL A 429 18.52 -1.10 -2.26
N GLN A 430 19.06 -0.56 -1.17
CA GLN A 430 19.39 0.85 -1.04
C GLN A 430 20.78 1.02 -0.47
N ASN A 431 21.63 1.80 -1.15
CA ASN A 431 22.88 2.33 -0.62
C ASN A 431 22.59 3.66 0.09
N ILE A 432 22.66 3.66 1.42
CA ILE A 432 22.37 4.86 2.23
C ILE A 432 23.60 5.80 2.37
N THR A 433 24.77 5.40 1.89
CA THR A 433 26.03 6.12 2.10
C THR A 433 26.35 7.08 0.95
N GLN A 434 27.35 7.95 1.18
CA GLN A 434 27.89 8.89 0.19
C GLN A 434 28.96 8.25 -0.71
N GLU A 435 29.27 6.95 -0.53
CA GLU A 435 30.27 6.22 -1.28
C GLU A 435 29.61 5.09 -2.09
N SER A 436 30.25 4.64 -3.16
CA SER A 436 29.85 3.43 -3.85
C SER A 436 30.01 2.23 -2.92
N LYS A 437 28.97 1.41 -2.81
CA LYS A 437 28.98 0.18 -2.00
C LYS A 437 28.65 -1.02 -2.88
N GLY A 438 29.31 -2.13 -2.61
CA GLY A 438 29.07 -3.37 -3.32
C GLY A 438 28.59 -4.48 -2.40
N PHE A 439 27.92 -5.45 -2.99
CA PHE A 439 27.55 -6.71 -2.32
C PHE A 439 27.59 -7.86 -3.31
N ASN A 440 27.78 -9.06 -2.78
CA ASN A 440 27.60 -10.28 -3.56
C ASN A 440 26.19 -10.81 -3.33
N LEU A 441 25.50 -11.18 -4.40
CA LEU A 441 24.15 -11.74 -4.34
C LEU A 441 24.19 -13.23 -4.66
N GLN A 442 23.79 -14.07 -3.70
CA GLN A 442 23.67 -15.52 -3.87
C GLN A 442 22.21 -15.90 -4.06
N LEU A 443 21.93 -16.47 -5.22
CA LEU A 443 20.65 -17.11 -5.49
C LEU A 443 20.72 -18.61 -5.22
N LYS A 444 19.66 -19.21 -4.66
CA LYS A 444 19.58 -20.66 -4.48
C LYS A 444 19.65 -21.37 -5.84
N GLY A 445 20.59 -22.28 -5.97
CA GLY A 445 20.81 -23.04 -7.22
C GLY A 445 21.73 -22.35 -8.24
N ALA A 446 22.13 -21.10 -8.02
CA ALA A 446 23.18 -20.48 -8.86
C ALA A 446 24.53 -21.07 -8.52
N LEU A 447 25.32 -21.40 -9.56
CA LEU A 447 26.67 -21.97 -9.40
C LEU A 447 27.64 -20.98 -8.74
N GLN A 448 27.45 -19.68 -8.95
CA GLN A 448 28.27 -18.61 -8.37
C GLN A 448 27.41 -17.40 -8.02
N PRO A 449 27.77 -16.64 -6.97
CA PRO A 449 27.15 -15.37 -6.67
C PRO A 449 27.52 -14.30 -7.70
N TYR A 450 26.73 -13.24 -7.77
CA TYR A 450 26.96 -12.06 -8.61
C TYR A 450 27.43 -10.90 -7.74
N SER A 451 28.44 -10.15 -8.18
CA SER A 451 28.81 -8.88 -7.54
C SER A 451 27.98 -7.75 -8.14
N VAL A 452 27.42 -6.93 -7.26
CA VAL A 452 26.61 -5.74 -7.60
C VAL A 452 27.28 -4.53 -7.00
N GLN A 453 27.43 -3.45 -7.79
CA GLN A 453 27.91 -2.15 -7.31
C GLN A 453 26.77 -1.13 -7.34
N LEU A 454 26.55 -0.46 -6.21
CA LEU A 454 25.56 0.60 -6.08
C LEU A 454 26.27 1.95 -5.94
N PRO A 455 26.00 2.91 -6.82
CA PRO A 455 26.46 4.29 -6.64
C PRO A 455 26.00 4.87 -5.28
N PRO A 456 26.57 5.99 -4.83
CA PRO A 456 26.13 6.66 -3.62
C PRO A 456 24.64 7.02 -3.66
N ARG A 457 23.96 6.87 -2.53
CA ARG A 457 22.55 7.28 -2.34
C ARG A 457 21.65 6.84 -3.50
N THR A 458 21.64 5.55 -3.77
CA THR A 458 20.84 4.94 -4.85
C THR A 458 19.93 3.85 -4.33
N VAL A 459 18.85 3.63 -5.08
CA VAL A 459 17.90 2.54 -4.89
C VAL A 459 17.90 1.67 -6.13
N LEU A 460 18.04 0.37 -5.94
CA LEU A 460 17.99 -0.65 -6.99
C LEU A 460 16.88 -1.65 -6.68
N SER A 461 15.97 -1.85 -7.62
CA SER A 461 14.94 -2.88 -7.55
C SER A 461 15.17 -3.91 -8.64
N LEU A 462 15.16 -5.20 -8.28
CA LEU A 462 15.54 -6.31 -9.14
C LEU A 462 14.43 -7.37 -9.21
N VAL A 463 14.27 -7.97 -10.39
CA VAL A 463 13.60 -9.27 -10.57
C VAL A 463 14.65 -10.27 -11.05
N LEU A 464 14.78 -11.38 -10.33
CA LEU A 464 15.83 -12.38 -10.46
C LEU A 464 15.24 -13.75 -10.78
#